data_ffa2042ec472f583a73344a221969e1a
#
_entry.id   ffa2042ec472f583a73344a221969e1a
#
_cell.length_a   1.000
_cell.length_b   1.000
_cell.length_c   1.000
_cell.angle_alpha   90.00
_cell.angle_beta   90.00
_cell.angle_gamma   90.00
#
_symmetry.space_group_name_H-M   'P 1'
#
loop_
_entity.id
_entity.type
_entity.pdbx_description
1 polymer ?
#
loop_
_entity_poly.entity_id
_entity_poly.type
_entity_poly.pdbx_seq_one_letter_code
_entity_poly.pdbx_strand_id
1 'polypeptide(L)'
;MPARDPSRWWSAVLALLGGLLTWTAFPDLGWWFAAGPGIALLFLAMRRDSARWNALLGFVWGLAFFVPLLTWADDAVGPVPWLALSVAEAGFLALLGAAWSWARRGEAVWRRASLQLVVFVVLWVAVEELRSLWPFGGFPWGRLAFSQADSPLAPLARLGGAPLVSAAVVAAGVALALAWSAARRFALLPTLGRLAVVGALLVVGMLVPMDTRAEDGTLSVGAVQGNVAQPGLHAFDQRREVLDNHLAGTYALLDQGVAPGDLDVVLWPENGTDIDPQVDAAAAADIDAAARAVGAPLLVGTIEYPESGGRYNTSLLWEPGKGPVARYSKQRPAPFAEYIPLRSLVRPFSSAVDLVRNDMLPGTEPGVVPLASERLGRTVRIGDVICFEVAYDGIVREAVREGAEVLVVQTNNASFGYSAESTQQLAMARLRAVELGRATVQVSTVGVSAVIAPNGTVAQQTELFTPAQLVARLPLRQSLTPAARLGAWPSGIVGALALVMTAAGTAGARRVRRADRPDPAA
;
A
#
# COMPACT_ATOMS: atom_id res chain seq x y z
N MET A 1 39.48 -8.06 -19.57
CA MET A 1 39.65 -8.46 -18.17
C MET A 1 38.26 -8.53 -17.53
N PRO A 2 37.87 -9.59 -16.83
CA PRO A 2 36.66 -9.56 -16.04
C PRO A 2 36.81 -8.44 -15.02
N ALA A 3 35.79 -7.57 -14.90
CA ALA A 3 35.78 -6.52 -13.88
C ALA A 3 35.95 -7.20 -12.52
N ARG A 4 36.94 -6.81 -11.73
CA ARG A 4 37.13 -7.33 -10.37
C ARG A 4 35.83 -7.12 -9.58
N ASP A 5 35.38 -8.14 -8.88
CA ASP A 5 34.27 -8.00 -7.93
C ASP A 5 34.59 -6.83 -6.99
N PRO A 6 33.58 -6.00 -6.65
CA PRO A 6 33.79 -4.95 -5.67
C PRO A 6 34.25 -5.57 -4.34
N SER A 7 35.07 -4.85 -3.58
CA SER A 7 35.46 -5.32 -2.25
C SER A 7 34.19 -5.53 -1.39
N ARG A 8 34.26 -6.37 -0.37
CA ARG A 8 33.13 -6.62 0.52
C ARG A 8 32.62 -5.33 1.16
N TRP A 9 33.54 -4.46 1.56
CA TRP A 9 33.23 -3.15 2.13
C TRP A 9 32.41 -2.29 1.14
N TRP A 10 32.89 -2.12 -0.08
CA TRP A 10 32.16 -1.34 -1.08
C TRP A 10 30.80 -1.94 -1.44
N SER A 11 30.67 -3.27 -1.46
CA SER A 11 29.36 -3.90 -1.67
C SER A 11 28.38 -3.56 -0.53
N ALA A 12 28.85 -3.56 0.73
CA ALA A 12 28.01 -3.19 1.88
C ALA A 12 27.61 -1.71 1.84
N VAL A 13 28.55 -0.81 1.48
CA VAL A 13 28.24 0.62 1.31
C VAL A 13 27.23 0.85 0.20
N LEU A 14 27.36 0.16 -0.95
CA LEU A 14 26.39 0.26 -2.04
C LEU A 14 25.00 -0.25 -1.61
N ALA A 15 24.93 -1.33 -0.85
CA ALA A 15 23.66 -1.83 -0.33
C ALA A 15 23.01 -0.82 0.63
N LEU A 16 23.77 -0.29 1.59
CA LEU A 16 23.28 0.71 2.55
C LEU A 16 22.75 1.96 1.82
N LEU A 17 23.57 2.55 0.95
CA LEU A 17 23.19 3.74 0.19
C LEU A 17 22.00 3.48 -0.74
N GLY A 18 21.92 2.27 -1.32
CA GLY A 18 20.79 1.86 -2.16
C GLY A 18 19.48 1.83 -1.41
N GLY A 19 19.46 1.29 -0.17
CA GLY A 19 18.29 1.27 0.69
C GLY A 19 17.84 2.68 1.09
N LEU A 20 18.78 3.50 1.58
CA LEU A 20 18.50 4.89 1.95
C LEU A 20 17.99 5.70 0.76
N LEU A 21 18.58 5.54 -0.41
CA LEU A 21 18.16 6.24 -1.62
C LEU A 21 16.76 5.79 -2.07
N THR A 22 16.41 4.51 -1.90
CA THR A 22 15.05 4.03 -2.22
C THR A 22 14.02 4.57 -1.23
N TRP A 23 14.36 4.69 0.05
CA TRP A 23 13.49 5.33 1.04
C TRP A 23 13.13 6.76 0.64
N THR A 24 14.06 7.57 0.13
CA THR A 24 13.75 8.95 -0.29
C THR A 24 12.74 9.05 -1.43
N ALA A 25 12.43 7.94 -2.11
CA ALA A 25 11.40 7.90 -3.14
C ALA A 25 9.97 7.91 -2.57
N PHE A 26 9.82 7.59 -1.29
CA PHE A 26 8.53 7.57 -0.60
C PHE A 26 8.18 8.93 0.01
N PRO A 27 6.89 9.22 0.25
CA PRO A 27 6.49 10.37 1.06
C PRO A 27 7.10 10.28 2.49
N ASP A 28 7.49 11.42 3.11
CA ASP A 28 7.21 12.80 2.67
C ASP A 28 8.17 13.36 1.61
N LEU A 29 9.35 12.77 1.41
CA LEU A 29 10.32 13.29 0.43
C LEU A 29 9.82 13.18 -1.01
N GLY A 30 9.21 12.04 -1.37
CA GLY A 30 8.54 11.86 -2.65
C GLY A 30 9.46 11.92 -3.89
N TRP A 31 10.76 11.69 -3.74
CA TRP A 31 11.72 11.68 -4.86
C TRP A 31 11.60 10.39 -5.66
N TRP A 32 10.45 10.18 -6.29
CA TRP A 32 10.11 8.94 -6.99
C TRP A 32 11.22 8.41 -7.91
N PHE A 33 11.99 9.30 -8.53
CA PHE A 33 13.12 8.96 -9.42
C PHE A 33 14.28 8.29 -8.68
N ALA A 34 14.38 8.40 -7.36
CA ALA A 34 15.46 7.83 -6.55
C ALA A 34 15.34 6.29 -6.39
N ALA A 35 14.14 5.73 -6.55
CA ALA A 35 13.91 4.29 -6.43
C ALA A 35 14.75 3.48 -7.44
N GLY A 36 14.78 3.88 -8.72
CA GLY A 36 15.58 3.21 -9.75
C GLY A 36 17.08 3.16 -9.44
N PRO A 37 17.73 4.29 -9.17
CA PRO A 37 19.11 4.32 -8.71
C PRO A 37 19.37 3.51 -7.43
N GLY A 38 18.46 3.51 -6.45
CA GLY A 38 18.56 2.69 -5.25
C GLY A 38 18.62 1.19 -5.55
N ILE A 39 17.75 0.71 -6.46
CA ILE A 39 17.79 -0.66 -6.99
C ILE A 39 19.06 -0.94 -7.79
N ALA A 40 19.54 0.04 -8.57
CA ALA A 40 20.78 -0.11 -9.32
C ALA A 40 21.98 -0.36 -8.39
N LEU A 41 22.06 0.35 -7.27
CA LEU A 41 23.11 0.16 -6.27
C LEU A 41 23.05 -1.24 -5.64
N LEU A 42 21.86 -1.73 -5.29
CA LEU A 42 21.68 -3.10 -4.77
C LEU A 42 22.14 -4.14 -5.80
N PHE A 43 21.70 -4.02 -7.05
CA PHE A 43 22.10 -4.95 -8.11
C PHE A 43 23.63 -4.95 -8.34
N LEU A 44 24.27 -3.79 -8.28
CA LEU A 44 25.72 -3.65 -8.35
C LEU A 44 26.44 -4.24 -7.13
N ALA A 45 25.86 -4.13 -5.95
CA ALA A 45 26.40 -4.72 -4.72
C ALA A 45 26.42 -6.25 -4.77
N MET A 46 25.37 -6.87 -5.32
CA MET A 46 25.15 -8.33 -5.34
C MET A 46 25.88 -9.06 -6.47
N ARG A 47 27.04 -8.58 -6.94
CA ARG A 47 27.78 -9.19 -8.04
C ARG A 47 28.51 -10.47 -7.67
N ARG A 48 28.91 -10.63 -6.43
CA ARG A 48 29.69 -11.79 -5.94
C ARG A 48 28.81 -13.06 -5.96
N ASP A 49 29.37 -14.18 -6.43
CA ASP A 49 28.68 -15.48 -6.39
C ASP A 49 28.74 -16.10 -4.98
N SER A 50 27.95 -15.53 -4.08
CA SER A 50 27.81 -16.04 -2.71
C SER A 50 26.40 -15.76 -2.19
N ALA A 51 25.58 -16.80 -2.06
CA ALA A 51 24.22 -16.66 -1.58
C ALA A 51 24.15 -16.06 -0.15
N ARG A 52 25.06 -16.49 0.74
CA ARG A 52 25.14 -15.94 2.11
C ARG A 52 25.51 -14.47 2.12
N TRP A 53 26.46 -14.06 1.27
CA TRP A 53 26.90 -12.67 1.17
C TRP A 53 25.82 -11.79 0.57
N ASN A 54 25.19 -12.23 -0.52
CA ASN A 54 24.13 -11.45 -1.16
C ASN A 54 22.85 -11.41 -0.31
N ALA A 55 22.57 -12.45 0.50
CA ALA A 55 21.52 -12.40 1.53
C ALA A 55 21.82 -11.30 2.57
N LEU A 56 23.06 -11.24 3.06
CA LEU A 56 23.47 -10.16 3.98
C LEU A 56 23.31 -8.77 3.34
N LEU A 57 23.71 -8.62 2.07
CA LEU A 57 23.55 -7.34 1.36
C LEU A 57 22.08 -6.96 1.15
N GLY A 58 21.22 -7.94 0.83
CA GLY A 58 19.78 -7.72 0.78
C GLY A 58 19.21 -7.29 2.13
N PHE A 59 19.64 -7.93 3.21
CA PHE A 59 19.25 -7.58 4.57
C PHE A 59 19.70 -6.16 4.96
N VAL A 60 20.95 -5.80 4.68
CA VAL A 60 21.49 -4.44 4.93
C VAL A 60 20.71 -3.38 4.15
N TRP A 61 20.43 -3.64 2.86
CA TRP A 61 19.62 -2.75 2.04
C TRP A 61 18.19 -2.64 2.62
N GLY A 62 17.60 -3.78 3.02
CA GLY A 62 16.26 -3.82 3.61
C GLY A 62 16.18 -3.02 4.91
N LEU A 63 17.15 -3.16 5.81
CA LEU A 63 17.20 -2.33 7.03
C LEU A 63 17.35 -0.84 6.70
N ALA A 64 18.26 -0.48 5.78
CA ALA A 64 18.45 0.90 5.35
C ALA A 64 17.20 1.51 4.70
N PHE A 65 16.32 0.69 4.16
CA PHE A 65 15.06 1.09 3.56
C PHE A 65 13.92 1.10 4.59
N PHE A 66 13.68 -0.01 5.30
CA PHE A 66 12.49 -0.16 6.15
C PHE A 66 12.60 0.59 7.48
N VAL A 67 13.78 0.69 8.09
CA VAL A 67 13.93 1.42 9.36
C VAL A 67 13.46 2.88 9.23
N PRO A 68 13.93 3.69 8.28
CA PRO A 68 13.44 5.05 8.14
C PRO A 68 12.03 5.14 7.53
N LEU A 69 11.61 4.17 6.69
CA LEU A 69 10.27 4.17 6.08
C LEU A 69 9.16 3.97 7.11
N LEU A 70 9.40 3.13 8.12
CA LEU A 70 8.41 2.69 9.10
C LEU A 70 8.55 3.40 10.45
N THR A 71 9.20 4.56 10.52
CA THR A 71 9.37 5.32 11.77
C THR A 71 8.05 5.64 12.46
N TRP A 72 6.97 5.80 11.71
CA TRP A 72 5.63 5.98 12.23
C TRP A 72 5.15 4.83 13.16
N ALA A 73 5.72 3.63 13.02
CA ALA A 73 5.42 2.52 13.92
C ALA A 73 6.07 2.71 15.31
N ASP A 74 7.18 3.45 15.41
CA ASP A 74 7.76 3.86 16.70
C ASP A 74 6.80 4.81 17.44
N ASP A 75 6.26 5.80 16.75
CA ASP A 75 5.28 6.74 17.32
C ASP A 75 4.02 6.01 17.82
N ALA A 76 3.56 4.99 17.10
CA ALA A 76 2.33 4.26 17.43
C ALA A 76 2.50 3.21 18.54
N VAL A 77 3.57 2.41 18.52
CA VAL A 77 3.72 1.21 19.37
C VAL A 77 5.11 1.06 20.00
N GLY A 78 5.98 2.04 19.82
CA GLY A 78 7.32 2.10 20.39
C GLY A 78 8.39 1.36 19.58
N PRO A 79 9.68 1.48 20.02
CA PRO A 79 10.84 1.10 19.21
C PRO A 79 10.97 -0.41 18.98
N VAL A 80 10.52 -1.23 19.93
CA VAL A 80 10.69 -2.70 19.81
C VAL A 80 9.85 -3.28 18.67
N PRO A 81 8.52 -3.03 18.57
CA PRO A 81 7.73 -3.48 17.44
C PRO A 81 8.18 -2.88 16.11
N TRP A 82 8.54 -1.58 16.08
CA TRP A 82 9.08 -0.92 14.89
C TRP A 82 10.32 -1.62 14.34
N LEU A 83 11.34 -1.85 15.20
CA LEU A 83 12.56 -2.53 14.77
C LEU A 83 12.32 -3.99 14.39
N ALA A 84 11.45 -4.71 15.14
CA ALA A 84 11.09 -6.08 14.83
C ALA A 84 10.43 -6.21 13.44
N LEU A 85 9.49 -5.31 13.12
CA LEU A 85 8.86 -5.24 11.80
C LEU A 85 9.89 -4.93 10.70
N SER A 86 10.75 -3.94 10.91
CA SER A 86 11.79 -3.55 9.96
C SER A 86 12.77 -4.70 9.68
N VAL A 87 13.15 -5.46 10.72
CA VAL A 87 14.02 -6.66 10.60
C VAL A 87 13.30 -7.78 9.84
N ALA A 88 12.02 -8.03 10.14
CA ALA A 88 11.23 -9.03 9.45
C ALA A 88 11.13 -8.73 7.94
N GLU A 89 10.81 -7.49 7.59
CA GLU A 89 10.72 -7.03 6.20
C GLU A 89 12.08 -7.07 5.48
N ALA A 90 13.17 -6.69 6.15
CA ALA A 90 14.53 -6.83 5.63
C ALA A 90 14.92 -8.29 5.38
N GLY A 91 14.37 -9.23 6.14
CA GLY A 91 14.54 -10.68 5.95
C GLY A 91 14.09 -11.16 4.57
N PHE A 92 13.01 -10.59 4.01
CA PHE A 92 12.56 -10.89 2.65
C PHE A 92 13.56 -10.41 1.60
N LEU A 93 14.24 -9.29 1.83
CA LEU A 93 15.31 -8.81 0.93
C LEU A 93 16.57 -9.69 1.05
N ALA A 94 16.82 -10.29 2.22
CA ALA A 94 17.85 -11.33 2.34
C ALA A 94 17.49 -12.56 1.49
N LEU A 95 16.24 -12.99 1.49
CA LEU A 95 15.75 -14.07 0.63
C LEU A 95 15.96 -13.74 -0.85
N LEU A 96 15.63 -12.51 -1.27
CA LEU A 96 15.91 -12.01 -2.63
C LEU A 96 17.39 -12.17 -2.98
N GLY A 97 18.30 -11.74 -2.13
CA GLY A 97 19.75 -11.82 -2.36
C GLY A 97 20.25 -13.25 -2.52
N ALA A 98 19.74 -14.18 -1.71
CA ALA A 98 20.04 -15.61 -1.82
C ALA A 98 19.48 -16.20 -3.14
N ALA A 99 18.22 -15.94 -3.43
CA ALA A 99 17.54 -16.42 -4.64
C ALA A 99 18.22 -15.90 -5.92
N TRP A 100 18.60 -14.63 -5.94
CA TRP A 100 19.38 -14.04 -7.03
C TRP A 100 20.70 -14.77 -7.26
N SER A 101 21.45 -15.08 -6.20
CA SER A 101 22.70 -15.83 -6.31
C SER A 101 22.49 -17.22 -6.92
N TRP A 102 21.40 -17.88 -6.56
CA TRP A 102 21.10 -19.21 -7.10
C TRP A 102 20.62 -19.14 -8.54
N ALA A 103 19.65 -18.28 -8.86
CA ALA A 103 19.07 -18.19 -10.20
C ALA A 103 20.09 -17.79 -11.27
N ARG A 104 21.02 -16.86 -10.98
CA ARG A 104 22.01 -16.40 -11.93
C ARG A 104 23.14 -17.41 -12.24
N ARG A 105 23.27 -18.51 -11.48
CA ARG A 105 24.26 -19.58 -11.77
C ARG A 105 23.94 -20.37 -13.03
N GLY A 106 22.74 -20.23 -13.59
CA GLY A 106 22.44 -20.74 -14.93
C GLY A 106 23.32 -20.03 -15.97
N GLU A 107 24.04 -20.78 -16.79
CA GLU A 107 25.01 -20.24 -17.77
C GLU A 107 24.39 -19.18 -18.68
N ALA A 108 23.15 -19.40 -19.13
CA ALA A 108 22.44 -18.44 -19.97
C ALA A 108 22.20 -17.10 -19.27
N VAL A 109 21.80 -17.13 -17.98
CA VAL A 109 21.56 -15.91 -17.16
C VAL A 109 22.89 -15.20 -16.90
N TRP A 110 23.93 -15.96 -16.55
CA TRP A 110 25.26 -15.39 -16.29
C TRP A 110 25.82 -14.63 -17.48
N ARG A 111 25.65 -15.15 -18.70
CA ARG A 111 26.22 -14.58 -19.93
C ARG A 111 25.40 -13.45 -20.54
N ARG A 112 24.07 -13.40 -20.31
CA ARG A 112 23.15 -12.48 -20.99
C ARG A 112 22.58 -11.44 -20.05
N ALA A 113 22.97 -10.17 -20.26
CA ALA A 113 22.48 -9.04 -19.47
C ALA A 113 20.94 -8.90 -19.48
N SER A 114 20.28 -9.18 -20.61
CA SER A 114 18.82 -9.17 -20.73
C SER A 114 18.16 -10.21 -19.82
N LEU A 115 18.73 -11.42 -19.73
CA LEU A 115 18.19 -12.45 -18.83
C LEU A 115 18.46 -12.08 -17.36
N GLN A 116 19.58 -11.43 -17.03
CA GLN A 116 19.82 -10.94 -15.67
C GLN A 116 18.74 -9.92 -15.26
N LEU A 117 18.37 -9.00 -16.16
CA LEU A 117 17.30 -8.04 -15.90
C LEU A 117 15.97 -8.76 -15.64
N VAL A 118 15.54 -9.65 -16.53
CA VAL A 118 14.27 -10.36 -16.40
C VAL A 118 14.23 -11.19 -15.12
N VAL A 119 15.28 -11.96 -14.83
CA VAL A 119 15.34 -12.82 -13.63
C VAL A 119 15.29 -11.99 -12.37
N PHE A 120 16.02 -10.86 -12.30
CA PHE A 120 16.03 -10.01 -11.11
C PHE A 120 14.67 -9.35 -10.88
N VAL A 121 13.99 -8.88 -11.94
CA VAL A 121 12.63 -8.34 -11.87
C VAL A 121 11.64 -9.39 -11.36
N VAL A 122 11.66 -10.60 -11.93
CA VAL A 122 10.76 -11.69 -11.51
C VAL A 122 10.99 -12.05 -10.04
N LEU A 123 12.25 -12.18 -9.61
CA LEU A 123 12.56 -12.49 -8.21
C LEU A 123 12.12 -11.37 -7.26
N TRP A 124 12.32 -10.10 -7.65
CA TRP A 124 11.89 -8.96 -6.85
C TRP A 124 10.38 -8.98 -6.63
N VAL A 125 9.61 -9.02 -7.72
CA VAL A 125 8.15 -9.02 -7.65
C VAL A 125 7.65 -10.23 -6.85
N ALA A 126 8.23 -11.42 -7.05
CA ALA A 126 7.84 -12.61 -6.29
C ALA A 126 8.07 -12.45 -4.78
N VAL A 127 9.19 -11.86 -4.38
CA VAL A 127 9.51 -11.61 -2.97
C VAL A 127 8.59 -10.51 -2.40
N GLU A 128 8.31 -9.46 -3.17
CA GLU A 128 7.40 -8.38 -2.78
C GLU A 128 5.97 -8.90 -2.61
N GLU A 129 5.48 -9.78 -3.50
CA GLU A 129 4.19 -10.46 -3.36
C GLU A 129 4.17 -11.41 -2.15
N LEU A 130 5.25 -12.17 -1.93
CA LEU A 130 5.34 -13.09 -0.79
C LEU A 130 5.19 -12.34 0.54
N ARG A 131 5.95 -11.24 0.76
CA ARG A 131 5.87 -10.45 1.99
C ARG A 131 4.53 -9.73 2.15
N SER A 132 3.85 -9.47 1.04
CA SER A 132 2.51 -8.85 1.04
C SER A 132 1.39 -9.82 1.44
N LEU A 133 1.68 -11.14 1.50
CA LEU A 133 0.70 -12.19 1.81
C LEU A 133 1.05 -13.00 3.05
N TRP A 134 2.31 -13.06 3.46
CA TRP A 134 2.81 -13.93 4.53
C TRP A 134 3.95 -13.25 5.32
N PRO A 135 4.06 -13.48 6.64
CA PRO A 135 3.13 -14.17 7.56
C PRO A 135 1.94 -13.30 8.01
N PHE A 136 0.98 -13.87 8.72
CA PHE A 136 -0.18 -13.20 9.35
C PHE A 136 -1.02 -12.34 8.39
N GLY A 137 -1.07 -12.71 7.11
CA GLY A 137 -1.74 -11.95 6.06
C GLY A 137 -0.82 -10.99 5.30
N GLY A 138 0.47 -10.92 5.69
CA GLY A 138 1.51 -10.11 5.06
C GLY A 138 1.50 -8.64 5.49
N PHE A 139 2.54 -7.93 5.04
CA PHE A 139 2.67 -6.49 5.24
C PHE A 139 3.04 -5.81 3.91
N PRO A 140 2.06 -5.39 3.11
CA PRO A 140 2.30 -4.83 1.76
C PRO A 140 2.84 -3.40 1.76
N TRP A 141 3.02 -2.76 2.91
CA TRP A 141 3.61 -1.43 3.02
C TRP A 141 5.03 -1.38 2.45
N GLY A 142 5.43 -0.26 1.84
CA GLY A 142 6.77 -0.13 1.25
C GLY A 142 6.97 -0.92 -0.05
N ARG A 143 5.90 -1.31 -0.78
CA ARG A 143 6.03 -1.78 -2.17
C ARG A 143 6.56 -0.64 -3.03
N LEU A 144 7.49 -0.93 -3.95
CA LEU A 144 8.08 0.11 -4.80
C LEU A 144 7.04 0.90 -5.59
N ALA A 145 5.94 0.26 -5.95
CA ALA A 145 4.83 0.91 -6.65
C ALA A 145 4.28 2.13 -5.90
N PHE A 146 4.24 2.10 -4.57
CA PHE A 146 3.68 3.18 -3.75
C PHE A 146 4.57 4.43 -3.71
N SER A 147 5.84 4.32 -4.06
CA SER A 147 6.72 5.47 -4.27
C SER A 147 6.48 6.19 -5.60
N GLN A 148 5.63 5.65 -6.48
CA GLN A 148 5.50 6.09 -7.87
C GLN A 148 4.21 6.89 -8.15
N ALA A 149 3.46 7.31 -7.14
CA ALA A 149 2.19 8.02 -7.31
C ALA A 149 2.30 9.29 -8.18
N ASP A 150 3.47 9.95 -8.17
CA ASP A 150 3.78 11.16 -8.97
C ASP A 150 4.66 10.86 -10.19
N SER A 151 4.98 9.59 -10.46
CA SER A 151 5.87 9.24 -11.55
C SER A 151 5.12 8.93 -12.85
N PRO A 152 5.79 9.07 -14.01
CA PRO A 152 5.25 8.58 -15.28
C PRO A 152 4.94 7.08 -15.30
N LEU A 153 5.40 6.31 -14.32
CA LEU A 153 5.14 4.87 -14.22
C LEU A 153 3.81 4.54 -13.53
N ALA A 154 3.22 5.48 -12.78
CA ALA A 154 1.95 5.25 -12.07
C ALA A 154 0.83 4.71 -12.97
N PRO A 155 0.62 5.20 -14.22
CA PRO A 155 -0.43 4.70 -15.10
C PRO A 155 -0.32 3.21 -15.44
N LEU A 156 0.87 2.60 -15.32
CA LEU A 156 1.06 1.15 -15.51
C LEU A 156 0.23 0.32 -14.50
N ALA A 157 -0.12 0.91 -13.35
CA ALA A 157 -0.99 0.25 -12.38
C ALA A 157 -2.36 -0.13 -13.00
N ARG A 158 -2.88 0.67 -13.93
CA ARG A 158 -4.12 0.35 -14.67
C ARG A 158 -4.04 -0.95 -15.45
N LEU A 159 -2.85 -1.34 -15.91
CA LEU A 159 -2.62 -2.51 -16.76
C LEU A 159 -2.38 -3.79 -15.94
N GLY A 160 -1.58 -3.71 -14.88
CA GLY A 160 -1.17 -4.89 -14.12
C GLY A 160 -1.00 -4.66 -12.61
N GLY A 161 -1.62 -3.62 -12.06
CA GLY A 161 -1.59 -3.30 -10.63
C GLY A 161 -0.22 -2.84 -10.13
N ALA A 162 -0.12 -2.75 -8.82
CA ALA A 162 1.13 -2.43 -8.14
C ALA A 162 2.31 -3.34 -8.55
N PRO A 163 2.14 -4.67 -8.78
CA PRO A 163 3.23 -5.54 -9.23
C PRO A 163 3.89 -5.09 -10.53
N LEU A 164 3.11 -4.58 -11.50
CA LEU A 164 3.67 -4.11 -12.78
C LEU A 164 4.46 -2.81 -12.61
N VAL A 165 4.00 -1.91 -11.76
CA VAL A 165 4.74 -0.67 -11.45
C VAL A 165 6.05 -0.99 -10.74
N SER A 166 6.05 -1.86 -9.72
CA SER A 166 7.26 -2.34 -9.06
C SER A 166 8.22 -3.00 -10.06
N ALA A 167 7.70 -3.85 -10.96
CA ALA A 167 8.50 -4.47 -12.02
C ALA A 167 9.18 -3.44 -12.92
N ALA A 168 8.48 -2.37 -13.30
CA ALA A 168 9.03 -1.29 -14.13
C ALA A 168 10.14 -0.51 -13.41
N VAL A 169 9.95 -0.19 -12.12
CA VAL A 169 10.99 0.47 -11.29
C VAL A 169 12.23 -0.40 -11.19
N VAL A 170 12.06 -1.71 -10.91
CA VAL A 170 13.20 -2.64 -10.82
C VAL A 170 13.88 -2.81 -12.17
N ALA A 171 13.12 -2.92 -13.25
CA ALA A 171 13.70 -3.02 -14.61
C ALA A 171 14.51 -1.77 -14.95
N ALA A 172 14.01 -0.57 -14.64
CA ALA A 172 14.74 0.68 -14.81
C ALA A 172 16.04 0.69 -13.99
N GLY A 173 15.98 0.29 -12.71
CA GLY A 173 17.15 0.23 -11.84
C GLY A 173 18.21 -0.74 -12.32
N VAL A 174 17.82 -1.96 -12.71
CA VAL A 174 18.75 -2.95 -13.27
C VAL A 174 19.33 -2.47 -14.60
N ALA A 175 18.52 -1.87 -15.47
CA ALA A 175 18.99 -1.29 -16.74
C ALA A 175 20.04 -0.20 -16.50
N LEU A 176 19.84 0.70 -15.51
CA LEU A 176 20.83 1.71 -15.09
C LEU A 176 22.13 1.06 -14.61
N ALA A 177 22.07 0.03 -13.76
CA ALA A 177 23.24 -0.70 -13.28
C ALA A 177 24.04 -1.36 -14.42
N LEU A 178 23.33 -1.95 -15.37
CA LEU A 178 23.91 -2.55 -16.55
C LEU A 178 24.47 -1.51 -17.51
N ALA A 179 23.81 -0.35 -17.69
CA ALA A 179 24.31 0.78 -18.47
C ALA A 179 25.62 1.32 -17.88
N TRP A 180 25.66 1.57 -16.58
CA TRP A 180 26.87 1.95 -15.85
C TRP A 180 28.03 0.96 -16.10
N SER A 181 27.72 -0.34 -16.02
CA SER A 181 28.72 -1.39 -16.23
C SER A 181 29.27 -1.44 -17.67
N ALA A 182 28.45 -1.06 -18.66
CA ALA A 182 28.86 -0.94 -20.06
C ALA A 182 29.67 0.34 -20.31
N ALA A 183 29.21 1.46 -19.76
CA ALA A 183 29.90 2.75 -19.87
C ALA A 183 31.33 2.67 -19.33
N ARG A 184 31.53 2.01 -18.18
CA ARG A 184 32.87 1.76 -17.63
C ARG A 184 33.79 0.91 -18.51
N ARG A 185 33.27 0.23 -19.52
CA ARG A 185 34.00 -0.55 -20.53
C ARG A 185 34.05 0.19 -21.86
N PHE A 186 33.62 1.45 -21.90
CA PHE A 186 33.52 2.27 -23.12
C PHE A 186 32.67 1.62 -24.22
N ALA A 187 31.70 0.77 -23.83
CA ALA A 187 30.76 0.10 -24.74
C ALA A 187 29.55 1.00 -25.00
N LEU A 188 29.68 1.94 -25.96
CA LEU A 188 28.68 2.99 -26.20
C LEU A 188 27.30 2.43 -26.58
N LEU A 189 27.20 1.55 -27.60
CA LEU A 189 25.93 0.98 -28.06
C LEU A 189 25.19 0.21 -26.97
N PRO A 190 25.82 -0.71 -26.20
CA PRO A 190 25.16 -1.33 -25.06
C PRO A 190 24.74 -0.34 -23.96
N THR A 191 25.44 0.74 -23.74
CA THR A 191 25.07 1.78 -22.78
C THR A 191 23.80 2.49 -23.23
N LEU A 192 23.80 3.00 -24.47
CA LEU A 192 22.62 3.69 -25.04
C LEU A 192 21.40 2.79 -25.11
N GLY A 193 21.56 1.52 -25.53
CA GLY A 193 20.45 0.57 -25.59
C GLY A 193 19.80 0.32 -24.22
N ARG A 194 20.59 0.31 -23.13
CA ARG A 194 20.05 0.12 -21.77
C ARG A 194 19.40 1.39 -21.22
N LEU A 195 19.94 2.56 -21.51
CA LEU A 195 19.30 3.84 -21.19
C LEU A 195 17.99 4.01 -21.98
N ALA A 196 17.94 3.52 -23.23
CA ALA A 196 16.72 3.50 -24.03
C ALA A 196 15.61 2.64 -23.39
N VAL A 197 15.97 1.54 -22.68
CA VAL A 197 14.98 0.76 -21.90
C VAL A 197 14.35 1.62 -20.81
N VAL A 198 15.15 2.39 -20.07
CA VAL A 198 14.63 3.30 -19.03
C VAL A 198 13.69 4.34 -19.64
N GLY A 199 14.14 5.00 -20.72
CA GLY A 199 13.31 5.97 -21.44
C GLY A 199 12.02 5.36 -21.98
N ALA A 200 12.07 4.14 -22.55
CA ALA A 200 10.91 3.45 -23.05
C ALA A 200 9.89 3.12 -21.96
N LEU A 201 10.33 2.68 -20.78
CA LEU A 201 9.44 2.43 -19.63
C LEU A 201 8.68 3.69 -19.22
N LEU A 202 9.37 4.83 -19.12
CA LEU A 202 8.75 6.11 -18.78
C LEU A 202 7.74 6.55 -19.86
N VAL A 203 8.13 6.43 -21.13
CA VAL A 203 7.24 6.80 -22.26
C VAL A 203 6.02 5.88 -22.31
N VAL A 204 6.19 4.57 -22.15
CA VAL A 204 5.06 3.61 -22.15
C VAL A 204 4.09 3.94 -21.01
N GLY A 205 4.58 4.27 -19.81
CA GLY A 205 3.72 4.71 -18.73
C GLY A 205 2.89 5.95 -19.11
N MET A 206 3.51 6.96 -19.71
CA MET A 206 2.81 8.18 -20.15
C MET A 206 1.77 7.93 -21.26
N LEU A 207 1.93 6.87 -22.05
CA LEU A 207 1.01 6.54 -23.15
C LEU A 207 -0.20 5.71 -22.70
N VAL A 208 -0.25 5.24 -21.44
CA VAL A 208 -1.41 4.52 -20.92
C VAL A 208 -2.62 5.46 -20.84
N PRO A 209 -3.74 5.15 -21.53
CA PRO A 209 -4.91 6.02 -21.51
C PRO A 209 -5.53 6.06 -20.10
N MET A 210 -5.76 7.29 -19.60
CA MET A 210 -6.34 7.55 -18.29
C MET A 210 -7.68 8.26 -18.47
N ASP A 211 -8.78 7.50 -18.50
CA ASP A 211 -10.12 8.06 -18.60
C ASP A 211 -10.66 8.38 -17.20
N THR A 212 -11.04 9.63 -17.00
CA THR A 212 -11.60 10.17 -15.75
C THR A 212 -13.09 10.51 -15.85
N ARG A 213 -13.69 10.33 -17.02
CA ARG A 213 -15.10 10.71 -17.26
C ARG A 213 -16.04 9.81 -16.46
N ALA A 214 -17.16 10.39 -16.05
CA ALA A 214 -18.26 9.64 -15.50
C ALA A 214 -18.88 8.73 -16.57
N GLU A 215 -19.19 7.49 -16.21
CA GLU A 215 -19.89 6.52 -17.07
C GLU A 215 -21.38 6.51 -16.76
N ASP A 216 -21.76 6.79 -15.51
CA ASP A 216 -23.13 6.67 -15.00
C ASP A 216 -23.50 7.78 -13.98
N GLY A 217 -23.19 9.01 -14.35
CA GLY A 217 -23.43 10.18 -13.50
C GLY A 217 -22.33 10.45 -12.47
N THR A 218 -22.64 11.28 -11.49
CA THR A 218 -21.70 11.68 -10.44
C THR A 218 -22.34 11.56 -9.06
N LEU A 219 -21.58 11.08 -8.07
CA LEU A 219 -21.95 11.05 -6.66
C LEU A 219 -21.52 12.35 -5.98
N SER A 220 -22.44 13.05 -5.33
CA SER A 220 -22.17 14.26 -4.56
C SER A 220 -21.82 13.86 -3.12
N VAL A 221 -20.62 14.16 -2.66
CA VAL A 221 -20.14 13.73 -1.34
C VAL A 221 -19.66 14.90 -0.51
N GLY A 222 -19.93 14.84 0.81
CA GLY A 222 -19.22 15.61 1.82
C GLY A 222 -18.29 14.68 2.59
N ALA A 223 -17.03 15.08 2.85
CA ALA A 223 -16.11 14.31 3.70
C ALA A 223 -15.70 15.19 4.88
N VAL A 224 -15.78 14.64 6.09
CA VAL A 224 -15.54 15.38 7.33
C VAL A 224 -14.30 14.84 8.03
N GLN A 225 -13.32 15.71 8.22
CA GLN A 225 -12.17 15.52 9.11
C GLN A 225 -12.48 16.23 10.42
N GLY A 226 -12.82 15.45 11.47
CA GLY A 226 -13.26 16.03 12.74
C GLY A 226 -12.12 16.56 13.62
N ASN A 227 -10.93 15.99 13.46
CA ASN A 227 -9.77 16.21 14.30
C ASN A 227 -9.93 15.64 15.73
N VAL A 228 -8.83 15.56 16.46
CA VAL A 228 -8.75 15.29 17.90
C VAL A 228 -7.72 16.22 18.54
N ALA A 229 -7.94 16.60 19.81
CA ALA A 229 -7.11 17.61 20.46
C ALA A 229 -5.67 17.15 20.74
N GLN A 230 -5.44 15.84 20.91
CA GLN A 230 -4.13 15.30 21.29
C GLN A 230 -3.72 14.16 20.36
N PRO A 231 -2.54 14.22 19.72
CA PRO A 231 -2.00 13.09 18.95
C PRO A 231 -1.53 11.96 19.87
N GLY A 232 -1.46 10.74 19.32
CA GLY A 232 -0.94 9.56 19.99
C GLY A 232 -2.02 8.64 20.58
N LEU A 233 -1.59 7.63 21.36
CA LEU A 233 -2.48 6.59 21.90
C LEU A 233 -3.55 7.11 22.86
N HIS A 234 -3.35 8.28 23.48
CA HIS A 234 -4.33 8.92 24.37
C HIS A 234 -5.49 9.58 23.63
N ALA A 235 -5.43 9.70 22.32
CA ALA A 235 -6.55 10.20 21.50
C ALA A 235 -7.83 9.37 21.67
N PHE A 236 -7.72 8.11 22.07
CA PHE A 236 -8.86 7.22 22.30
C PHE A 236 -9.52 7.34 23.69
N ASP A 237 -8.95 8.13 24.58
CA ASP A 237 -9.53 8.33 25.92
C ASP A 237 -10.71 9.32 25.91
N GLN A 238 -10.94 10.03 24.80
CA GLN A 238 -11.93 11.10 24.64
C GLN A 238 -12.98 10.76 23.57
N ARG A 239 -13.59 9.57 23.69
CA ARG A 239 -14.55 9.04 22.68
C ARG A 239 -15.67 10.00 22.33
N ARG A 240 -16.24 10.71 23.31
CA ARG A 240 -17.32 11.67 23.06
C ARG A 240 -16.83 12.88 22.26
N GLU A 241 -15.60 13.36 22.49
CA GLU A 241 -15.03 14.47 21.73
C GLU A 241 -14.85 14.12 20.26
N VAL A 242 -14.42 12.88 19.94
CA VAL A 242 -14.30 12.41 18.55
C VAL A 242 -15.66 12.51 17.84
N LEU A 243 -16.71 12.00 18.46
CA LEU A 243 -18.07 12.08 17.92
C LEU A 243 -18.52 13.53 17.73
N ASP A 244 -18.36 14.37 18.77
CA ASP A 244 -18.81 15.76 18.76
C ASP A 244 -18.08 16.58 17.67
N ASN A 245 -16.80 16.32 17.44
CA ASN A 245 -16.03 16.97 16.37
C ASN A 245 -16.54 16.60 14.98
N HIS A 246 -16.90 15.33 14.75
CA HIS A 246 -17.46 14.90 13.47
C HIS A 246 -18.90 15.41 13.26
N LEU A 247 -19.71 15.51 14.32
CA LEU A 247 -21.01 16.16 14.29
C LEU A 247 -20.86 17.64 13.92
N ALA A 248 -19.97 18.36 14.61
CA ALA A 248 -19.69 19.77 14.32
C ALA A 248 -19.19 19.99 12.87
N GLY A 249 -18.30 19.11 12.38
CA GLY A 249 -17.84 19.13 10.99
C GLY A 249 -18.96 18.85 9.98
N THR A 250 -19.92 18.01 10.34
CA THR A 250 -21.10 17.75 9.50
C THR A 250 -22.01 18.97 9.41
N TYR A 251 -22.27 19.66 10.50
CA TYR A 251 -23.02 20.92 10.50
C TYR A 251 -22.26 22.03 9.75
N ALA A 252 -20.94 22.08 9.85
CA ALA A 252 -20.11 23.06 9.13
C ALA A 252 -20.21 22.95 7.59
N LEU A 253 -20.64 21.80 7.04
CA LEU A 253 -20.95 21.69 5.61
C LEU A 253 -22.09 22.65 5.21
N LEU A 254 -23.10 22.81 6.08
CA LEU A 254 -24.23 23.74 5.86
C LEU A 254 -23.75 25.20 5.86
N ASP A 255 -22.79 25.52 6.76
CA ASP A 255 -22.20 26.86 6.85
C ASP A 255 -21.36 27.19 5.61
N GLN A 256 -20.85 26.19 4.89
CA GLN A 256 -20.16 26.34 3.61
C GLN A 256 -21.11 26.47 2.40
N GLY A 257 -22.42 26.53 2.64
CA GLY A 257 -23.43 26.75 1.60
C GLY A 257 -23.97 25.47 0.95
N VAL A 258 -23.70 24.30 1.54
CA VAL A 258 -24.35 23.04 1.12
C VAL A 258 -25.80 23.08 1.63
N ALA A 259 -26.76 23.01 0.72
CA ALA A 259 -28.17 22.92 1.12
C ALA A 259 -28.54 21.48 1.53
N PRO A 260 -29.50 21.29 2.47
CA PRO A 260 -30.00 19.97 2.80
C PRO A 260 -30.49 19.22 1.55
N GLY A 261 -29.96 18.00 1.34
CA GLY A 261 -30.27 17.16 0.17
C GLY A 261 -29.37 17.39 -1.05
N ASP A 262 -28.40 18.32 -1.02
CA ASP A 262 -27.42 18.50 -2.09
C ASP A 262 -26.40 17.36 -2.19
N LEU A 263 -26.16 16.67 -1.08
CA LEU A 263 -25.23 15.55 -0.98
C LEU A 263 -25.99 14.21 -1.09
N ASP A 264 -25.37 13.25 -1.76
CA ASP A 264 -25.84 11.86 -1.77
C ASP A 264 -25.42 11.13 -0.48
N VAL A 265 -24.26 11.52 0.09
CA VAL A 265 -23.73 10.92 1.32
C VAL A 265 -22.69 11.86 1.97
N VAL A 266 -22.61 11.82 3.30
CA VAL A 266 -21.49 12.40 4.07
C VAL A 266 -20.60 11.27 4.57
N LEU A 267 -19.29 11.42 4.44
CA LEU A 267 -18.28 10.43 4.78
C LEU A 267 -17.57 10.84 6.07
N TRP A 268 -17.57 9.97 7.07
CA TRP A 268 -16.77 10.09 8.28
C TRP A 268 -15.60 9.10 8.23
N PRO A 269 -14.50 9.35 8.95
CA PRO A 269 -13.35 8.46 8.96
C PRO A 269 -13.56 7.19 9.78
N GLU A 270 -12.55 6.31 9.78
CA GLU A 270 -12.45 5.16 10.66
C GLU A 270 -12.59 5.60 12.13
N ASN A 271 -13.41 4.90 12.90
CA ASN A 271 -13.72 5.19 14.30
C ASN A 271 -14.24 6.63 14.54
N GLY A 272 -14.83 7.25 13.54
CA GLY A 272 -15.35 8.64 13.65
C GLY A 272 -16.40 8.84 14.72
N THR A 273 -17.09 7.77 15.16
CA THR A 273 -18.00 7.83 16.32
C THR A 273 -17.29 7.50 17.63
N ASP A 274 -16.31 6.61 17.61
CA ASP A 274 -15.59 6.01 18.75
C ASP A 274 -16.51 5.46 19.88
N ILE A 275 -17.83 5.58 19.69
CA ILE A 275 -18.92 5.06 20.50
C ILE A 275 -19.82 4.28 19.57
N ASP A 276 -20.21 3.05 19.94
CA ASP A 276 -21.15 2.26 19.13
C ASP A 276 -22.57 2.86 19.17
N PRO A 277 -23.02 3.50 18.07
CA PRO A 277 -24.34 4.13 18.05
C PRO A 277 -25.50 3.12 18.01
N GLN A 278 -25.21 1.83 17.82
CA GLN A 278 -26.25 0.78 17.88
C GLN A 278 -26.59 0.43 19.32
N VAL A 279 -25.71 0.75 20.27
CA VAL A 279 -25.87 0.49 21.71
C VAL A 279 -26.11 1.79 22.48
N ASP A 280 -25.46 2.88 22.11
CA ASP A 280 -25.61 4.19 22.76
C ASP A 280 -26.71 5.02 22.09
N ALA A 281 -27.85 5.13 22.74
CA ALA A 281 -29.00 5.84 22.22
C ALA A 281 -28.77 7.36 22.05
N ALA A 282 -27.89 7.98 22.85
CA ALA A 282 -27.57 9.39 22.71
C ALA A 282 -26.71 9.62 21.47
N ALA A 283 -25.67 8.80 21.25
CA ALA A 283 -24.87 8.85 20.01
C ALA A 283 -25.74 8.60 18.77
N ALA A 284 -26.65 7.62 18.82
CA ALA A 284 -27.60 7.36 17.75
C ALA A 284 -28.48 8.58 17.43
N ALA A 285 -29.01 9.24 18.46
CA ALA A 285 -29.88 10.41 18.29
C ALA A 285 -29.12 11.60 17.68
N ASP A 286 -27.86 11.84 18.11
CA ASP A 286 -27.02 12.92 17.60
C ASP A 286 -26.63 12.70 16.12
N ILE A 287 -26.27 11.45 15.75
CA ILE A 287 -25.96 11.07 14.36
C ILE A 287 -27.21 11.22 13.48
N ASP A 288 -28.37 10.76 13.96
CA ASP A 288 -29.63 10.89 13.22
C ASP A 288 -30.04 12.37 13.04
N ALA A 289 -29.82 13.20 14.04
CA ALA A 289 -30.07 14.64 13.95
C ALA A 289 -29.16 15.30 12.90
N ALA A 290 -27.87 14.96 12.87
CA ALA A 290 -26.93 15.46 11.87
C ALA A 290 -27.30 15.00 10.45
N ALA A 291 -27.65 13.71 10.29
CA ALA A 291 -28.10 13.16 9.00
C ALA A 291 -29.37 13.86 8.48
N ARG A 292 -30.35 14.14 9.35
CA ARG A 292 -31.53 14.92 9.01
C ARG A 292 -31.20 16.35 8.64
N ALA A 293 -30.27 16.99 9.35
CA ALA A 293 -29.90 18.39 9.10
C ALA A 293 -29.27 18.57 7.72
N VAL A 294 -28.38 17.68 7.32
CA VAL A 294 -27.76 17.70 5.99
C VAL A 294 -28.66 17.07 4.92
N GLY A 295 -29.74 16.38 5.29
CA GLY A 295 -30.65 15.72 4.37
C GLY A 295 -29.99 14.60 3.55
N ALA A 296 -29.00 13.91 4.12
CA ALA A 296 -28.24 12.85 3.45
C ALA A 296 -27.82 11.75 4.44
N PRO A 297 -27.69 10.50 3.98
CA PRO A 297 -27.07 9.44 4.76
C PRO A 297 -25.64 9.77 5.18
N LEU A 298 -25.21 9.25 6.34
CA LEU A 298 -23.84 9.32 6.82
C LEU A 298 -23.18 7.93 6.72
N LEU A 299 -21.99 7.84 6.15
CA LEU A 299 -21.15 6.64 6.24
C LEU A 299 -20.18 6.84 7.40
N VAL A 300 -20.42 6.19 8.53
CA VAL A 300 -19.72 6.45 9.78
C VAL A 300 -18.88 5.25 10.22
N GLY A 301 -17.62 5.50 10.60
CA GLY A 301 -16.75 4.48 11.20
C GLY A 301 -17.02 4.31 12.69
N THR A 302 -17.13 3.08 13.16
CA THR A 302 -17.39 2.73 14.57
C THR A 302 -16.66 1.47 15.01
N ILE A 303 -16.61 1.23 16.32
CA ILE A 303 -16.16 -0.04 16.92
C ILE A 303 -17.36 -0.74 17.53
N GLU A 304 -17.61 -1.97 17.11
CA GLU A 304 -18.68 -2.81 17.66
C GLU A 304 -18.10 -3.87 18.61
N TYR A 305 -18.80 -4.16 19.69
CA TYR A 305 -18.43 -5.17 20.68
C TYR A 305 -19.48 -6.28 20.72
N PRO A 306 -19.29 -7.39 19.98
CA PRO A 306 -20.24 -8.49 19.99
C PRO A 306 -20.22 -9.22 21.34
N GLU A 307 -21.35 -9.81 21.74
CA GLU A 307 -21.48 -10.60 22.99
C GLU A 307 -20.52 -11.80 23.04
N SER A 308 -20.10 -12.32 21.88
CA SER A 308 -19.14 -13.42 21.75
C SER A 308 -17.71 -13.05 22.14
N GLY A 309 -17.45 -11.78 22.46
CA GLY A 309 -16.12 -11.24 22.73
C GLY A 309 -15.38 -10.77 21.48
N GLY A 310 -14.26 -10.06 21.68
CA GLY A 310 -13.54 -9.36 20.61
C GLY A 310 -14.21 -8.03 20.25
N ARG A 311 -13.82 -7.46 19.11
CA ARG A 311 -14.41 -6.23 18.56
C ARG A 311 -14.31 -6.22 17.04
N TYR A 312 -15.23 -5.53 16.38
CA TYR A 312 -15.14 -5.25 14.94
C TYR A 312 -14.87 -3.77 14.71
N ASN A 313 -14.04 -3.48 13.72
CA ASN A 313 -13.92 -2.15 13.14
C ASN A 313 -14.89 -2.09 11.96
N THR A 314 -15.94 -1.27 12.09
CA THR A 314 -17.09 -1.32 11.21
C THR A 314 -17.43 0.06 10.66
N SER A 315 -17.81 0.08 9.41
CA SER A 315 -18.44 1.21 8.73
C SER A 315 -19.93 0.96 8.64
N LEU A 316 -20.74 1.93 9.09
CA LEU A 316 -22.21 1.90 9.06
C LEU A 316 -22.76 2.97 8.12
N LEU A 317 -23.63 2.60 7.20
CA LEU A 317 -24.42 3.55 6.44
C LEU A 317 -25.66 3.91 7.25
N TRP A 318 -25.72 5.12 7.77
CA TRP A 318 -26.78 5.64 8.61
C TRP A 318 -27.76 6.48 7.80
N GLU A 319 -28.97 6.00 7.58
CA GLU A 319 -30.03 6.77 6.90
C GLU A 319 -30.83 7.62 7.89
N PRO A 320 -31.17 8.89 7.54
CA PRO A 320 -31.98 9.77 8.38
C PRO A 320 -33.29 9.11 8.78
N GLY A 321 -33.54 8.98 10.09
CA GLY A 321 -34.78 8.43 10.67
C GLY A 321 -34.93 6.91 10.59
N LYS A 322 -33.99 6.19 10.00
CA LYS A 322 -34.00 4.72 9.92
C LYS A 322 -32.86 4.09 10.72
N GLY A 323 -31.77 4.83 10.96
CA GLY A 323 -30.56 4.29 11.56
C GLY A 323 -29.67 3.55 10.56
N PRO A 324 -28.85 2.57 11.02
CA PRO A 324 -27.92 1.84 10.16
C PRO A 324 -28.67 0.89 9.23
N VAL A 325 -28.50 1.06 7.90
CA VAL A 325 -29.16 0.26 6.85
C VAL A 325 -28.20 -0.66 6.10
N ALA A 326 -26.91 -0.40 6.17
CA ALA A 326 -25.87 -1.26 5.60
C ALA A 326 -24.59 -1.16 6.44
N ARG A 327 -23.71 -2.15 6.30
CA ARG A 327 -22.46 -2.22 7.06
C ARG A 327 -21.35 -2.88 6.27
N TYR A 328 -20.11 -2.53 6.62
CA TYR A 328 -18.91 -3.24 6.26
C TYR A 328 -18.01 -3.38 7.48
N SER A 329 -17.47 -4.55 7.74
CA SER A 329 -16.48 -4.78 8.80
C SER A 329 -15.13 -5.10 8.21
N LYS A 330 -14.09 -4.46 8.73
CA LYS A 330 -12.69 -4.59 8.29
C LYS A 330 -12.27 -6.06 8.17
N GLN A 331 -11.87 -6.49 6.98
CA GLN A 331 -11.49 -7.88 6.69
C GLN A 331 -10.06 -8.20 7.19
N ARG A 332 -9.18 -7.19 7.21
CA ARG A 332 -7.76 -7.34 7.55
C ARG A 332 -7.36 -6.45 8.73
N PRO A 333 -7.68 -6.85 9.96
CA PRO A 333 -7.11 -6.20 11.13
C PRO A 333 -5.58 -6.22 11.08
N ALA A 334 -4.95 -5.12 11.51
CA ALA A 334 -3.51 -4.97 11.48
C ALA A 334 -2.84 -5.84 12.56
N PRO A 335 -1.95 -6.79 12.20
CA PRO A 335 -1.23 -7.61 13.18
C PRO A 335 -0.39 -6.73 14.11
N PHE A 336 -0.36 -7.08 15.40
CA PHE A 336 0.37 -6.38 16.47
C PHE A 336 -0.13 -4.97 16.82
N ALA A 337 -1.16 -4.48 16.14
CA ALA A 337 -1.82 -3.21 16.41
C ALA A 337 -3.30 -3.38 16.80
N GLU A 338 -4.04 -4.17 16.04
CA GLU A 338 -5.47 -4.39 16.26
C GLU A 338 -5.78 -5.77 16.85
N TYR A 339 -4.92 -6.74 16.61
CA TYR A 339 -4.89 -8.05 17.29
C TYR A 339 -3.45 -8.52 17.49
N ILE A 340 -3.21 -9.40 18.45
CA ILE A 340 -1.87 -9.88 18.76
C ILE A 340 -1.71 -11.35 18.37
N PRO A 341 -1.12 -11.67 17.21
CA PRO A 341 -0.80 -13.04 16.88
C PRO A 341 0.27 -13.59 17.85
N LEU A 342 0.11 -14.87 18.26
CA LEU A 342 1.06 -15.55 19.16
C LEU A 342 1.32 -14.74 20.46
N ARG A 343 0.27 -14.14 21.05
CA ARG A 343 0.35 -13.26 22.23
C ARG A 343 1.24 -13.81 23.37
N SER A 344 1.13 -15.09 23.68
CA SER A 344 1.93 -15.74 24.74
C SER A 344 3.43 -15.77 24.43
N LEU A 345 3.80 -15.83 23.14
CA LEU A 345 5.20 -15.83 22.69
C LEU A 345 5.77 -14.40 22.64
N VAL A 346 4.96 -13.40 22.31
CA VAL A 346 5.41 -12.02 22.09
C VAL A 346 5.48 -11.23 23.41
N ARG A 347 4.56 -11.49 24.34
CA ARG A 347 4.43 -10.78 25.62
C ARG A 347 5.73 -10.66 26.46
N PRO A 348 6.61 -11.70 26.53
CA PRO A 348 7.88 -11.58 27.24
C PRO A 348 8.86 -10.54 26.66
N PHE A 349 8.68 -10.17 25.38
CA PHE A 349 9.58 -9.24 24.67
C PHE A 349 9.03 -7.81 24.57
N SER A 350 7.71 -7.64 24.70
CA SER A 350 7.08 -6.32 24.61
C SER A 350 5.79 -6.28 25.42
N SER A 351 5.71 -5.35 26.37
CA SER A 351 4.47 -5.04 27.12
C SER A 351 3.43 -4.31 26.26
N ALA A 352 3.79 -3.81 25.07
CA ALA A 352 2.86 -3.18 24.15
C ALA A 352 1.70 -4.09 23.72
N VAL A 353 1.87 -5.43 23.82
CA VAL A 353 0.77 -6.38 23.58
C VAL A 353 -0.41 -6.21 24.54
N ASP A 354 -0.19 -5.63 25.71
CA ASP A 354 -1.23 -5.41 26.72
C ASP A 354 -2.09 -4.16 26.42
N LEU A 355 -1.66 -3.32 25.46
CA LEU A 355 -2.47 -2.21 24.93
C LEU A 355 -3.66 -2.73 24.12
N VAL A 356 -3.50 -3.85 23.44
CA VAL A 356 -4.59 -4.52 22.70
C VAL A 356 -5.30 -5.49 23.65
N ARG A 357 -6.25 -4.97 24.42
CA ARG A 357 -6.99 -5.78 25.42
C ARG A 357 -7.97 -6.75 24.78
N ASN A 358 -8.70 -6.29 23.75
CA ASN A 358 -9.65 -7.08 22.98
C ASN A 358 -9.16 -7.14 21.53
N ASP A 359 -8.92 -8.34 21.03
CA ASP A 359 -8.48 -8.53 19.65
C ASP A 359 -9.61 -8.15 18.68
N MET A 360 -9.22 -7.49 17.58
CA MET A 360 -10.14 -7.15 16.50
C MET A 360 -10.41 -8.39 15.65
N LEU A 361 -11.68 -8.65 15.40
CA LEU A 361 -12.16 -9.77 14.60
C LEU A 361 -12.21 -9.38 13.12
N PRO A 362 -11.80 -10.28 12.20
CA PRO A 362 -11.90 -10.02 10.76
C PRO A 362 -13.35 -10.09 10.28
N GLY A 363 -13.73 -9.13 9.44
CA GLY A 363 -14.94 -9.22 8.62
C GLY A 363 -14.79 -10.27 7.51
N THR A 364 -15.92 -10.72 6.96
CA THR A 364 -15.99 -11.78 5.94
C THR A 364 -16.56 -11.31 4.61
N GLU A 365 -17.26 -10.19 4.61
CA GLU A 365 -17.98 -9.68 3.43
C GLU A 365 -17.10 -8.70 2.64
N PRO A 366 -17.22 -8.64 1.31
CA PRO A 366 -16.58 -7.62 0.49
C PRO A 366 -16.96 -6.21 0.92
N GLY A 367 -16.01 -5.28 0.83
CA GLY A 367 -16.21 -3.88 1.19
C GLY A 367 -17.08 -3.15 0.17
N VAL A 368 -18.37 -3.49 0.10
CA VAL A 368 -19.35 -2.84 -0.79
C VAL A 368 -20.57 -2.40 -0.01
N VAL A 369 -20.76 -1.09 0.10
CA VAL A 369 -21.90 -0.48 0.81
C VAL A 369 -22.90 0.04 -0.22
N PRO A 370 -24.14 -0.51 -0.27
CA PRO A 370 -25.17 -0.04 -1.19
C PRO A 370 -25.82 1.26 -0.66
N LEU A 371 -25.66 2.34 -1.37
CA LEU A 371 -26.26 3.65 -1.10
C LEU A 371 -27.45 3.90 -2.04
N ALA A 372 -28.64 4.06 -1.50
CA ALA A 372 -29.80 4.51 -2.25
C ALA A 372 -29.69 6.03 -2.50
N SER A 373 -29.36 6.46 -3.72
CA SER A 373 -29.32 7.87 -4.08
C SER A 373 -30.65 8.29 -4.66
N GLU A 374 -31.38 9.16 -3.96
CA GLU A 374 -32.64 9.73 -4.45
C GLU A 374 -32.39 10.62 -5.67
N ARG A 375 -31.30 11.41 -5.66
CA ARG A 375 -30.91 12.30 -6.74
C ARG A 375 -30.64 11.56 -8.06
N LEU A 376 -30.04 10.35 -7.98
CA LEU A 376 -29.74 9.51 -9.15
C LEU A 376 -30.89 8.53 -9.47
N GLY A 377 -31.86 8.35 -8.57
CA GLY A 377 -32.96 7.41 -8.72
C GLY A 377 -32.52 5.92 -8.75
N ARG A 378 -31.35 5.61 -8.20
CA ARG A 378 -30.79 4.25 -8.18
C ARG A 378 -29.87 4.00 -6.99
N THR A 379 -29.55 2.75 -6.76
CA THR A 379 -28.51 2.36 -5.80
C THR A 379 -27.12 2.55 -6.44
N VAL A 380 -26.23 3.25 -5.73
CA VAL A 380 -24.81 3.37 -6.01
C VAL A 380 -24.04 2.44 -5.06
N ARG A 381 -23.07 1.72 -5.55
CA ARG A 381 -22.21 0.86 -4.76
C ARG A 381 -20.93 1.60 -4.38
N ILE A 382 -20.77 1.88 -3.10
CA ILE A 382 -19.54 2.48 -2.54
C ILE A 382 -18.60 1.34 -2.18
N GLY A 383 -17.38 1.35 -2.70
CA GLY A 383 -16.31 0.47 -2.25
C GLY A 383 -15.68 1.06 -1.00
N ASP A 384 -15.90 0.43 0.14
CA ASP A 384 -15.39 0.88 1.42
C ASP A 384 -14.15 0.08 1.82
N VAL A 385 -13.11 0.79 2.25
CA VAL A 385 -11.79 0.24 2.58
C VAL A 385 -11.34 0.90 3.88
N ILE A 386 -11.08 0.11 4.91
CA ILE A 386 -10.73 0.67 6.21
C ILE A 386 -9.22 0.66 6.42
N CYS A 387 -8.61 1.85 6.42
CA CYS A 387 -7.24 2.16 6.84
C CYS A 387 -6.19 1.32 6.07
N PHE A 388 -5.42 0.47 6.74
CA PHE A 388 -4.38 -0.39 6.19
C PHE A 388 -4.83 -1.29 5.02
N GLU A 389 -6.13 -1.53 4.88
CA GLU A 389 -6.65 -2.34 3.79
C GLU A 389 -6.35 -1.78 2.41
N VAL A 390 -6.15 -0.46 2.28
CA VAL A 390 -5.76 0.19 1.02
C VAL A 390 -4.44 -0.36 0.45
N ALA A 391 -3.56 -0.88 1.32
CA ALA A 391 -2.31 -1.49 0.92
C ALA A 391 -2.49 -2.89 0.28
N TYR A 392 -3.59 -3.60 0.57
CA TYR A 392 -3.86 -4.96 0.09
C TYR A 392 -4.59 -4.96 -1.25
N ASP A 393 -3.91 -5.38 -2.32
CA ASP A 393 -4.46 -5.44 -3.70
C ASP A 393 -5.78 -6.22 -3.77
N GLY A 394 -5.88 -7.33 -3.02
CA GLY A 394 -7.01 -8.24 -3.05
C GLY A 394 -8.30 -7.58 -2.60
N ILE A 395 -8.27 -6.89 -1.46
CA ILE A 395 -9.45 -6.29 -0.82
C ILE A 395 -10.04 -5.20 -1.70
N VAL A 396 -9.21 -4.22 -2.09
CA VAL A 396 -9.69 -3.07 -2.88
C VAL A 396 -10.19 -3.52 -4.27
N ARG A 397 -9.50 -4.48 -4.87
CA ARG A 397 -9.90 -5.05 -6.16
C ARG A 397 -11.20 -5.85 -6.07
N GLU A 398 -11.40 -6.61 -4.99
CA GLU A 398 -12.63 -7.36 -4.75
C GLU A 398 -13.84 -6.44 -4.68
N ALA A 399 -13.77 -5.35 -3.91
CA ALA A 399 -14.84 -4.36 -3.83
C ALA A 399 -15.24 -3.83 -5.23
N VAL A 400 -14.25 -3.52 -6.09
CA VAL A 400 -14.52 -3.06 -7.46
C VAL A 400 -15.09 -4.15 -8.35
N ARG A 401 -14.68 -5.41 -8.18
CA ARG A 401 -15.23 -6.55 -8.94
C ARG A 401 -16.66 -6.87 -8.53
N GLU A 402 -17.01 -6.62 -7.26
CA GLU A 402 -18.38 -6.72 -6.74
C GLU A 402 -19.23 -5.48 -7.09
N GLY A 403 -18.70 -4.57 -7.91
CA GLY A 403 -19.43 -3.50 -8.57
C GLY A 403 -19.30 -2.14 -7.89
N ALA A 404 -18.32 -1.91 -7.02
CA ALA A 404 -18.06 -0.58 -6.49
C ALA A 404 -17.77 0.43 -7.61
N GLU A 405 -18.47 1.57 -7.58
CA GLU A 405 -18.43 2.62 -8.58
C GLU A 405 -17.49 3.76 -8.19
N VAL A 406 -17.25 3.92 -6.89
CA VAL A 406 -16.29 4.82 -6.25
C VAL A 406 -15.63 4.09 -5.08
N LEU A 407 -14.50 4.60 -4.58
CA LEU A 407 -13.83 4.07 -3.40
C LEU A 407 -13.84 5.12 -2.27
N VAL A 408 -14.03 4.65 -1.05
CA VAL A 408 -13.84 5.42 0.19
C VAL A 408 -12.78 4.71 1.02
N VAL A 409 -11.75 5.42 1.44
CA VAL A 409 -10.73 4.95 2.36
C VAL A 409 -10.95 5.67 3.68
N GLN A 410 -11.61 5.01 4.62
CA GLN A 410 -11.79 5.52 5.97
C GLN A 410 -10.54 5.23 6.80
N THR A 411 -9.92 6.23 7.39
CA THR A 411 -8.69 6.03 8.15
C THR A 411 -8.64 6.84 9.43
N ASN A 412 -7.95 6.31 10.43
CA ASN A 412 -7.64 7.02 11.67
C ASN A 412 -6.13 7.02 11.87
N ASN A 413 -5.51 8.16 11.61
CA ASN A 413 -4.06 8.33 11.70
C ASN A 413 -3.61 8.93 13.05
N ALA A 414 -4.48 9.05 14.05
CA ALA A 414 -4.19 9.75 15.31
C ALA A 414 -3.01 9.15 16.09
N SER A 415 -2.85 7.81 16.05
CA SER A 415 -1.75 7.11 16.72
C SER A 415 -0.38 7.35 16.10
N PHE A 416 -0.33 7.82 14.84
CA PHE A 416 0.92 7.99 14.09
C PHE A 416 1.47 9.43 14.13
N GLY A 417 0.76 10.36 14.80
CA GLY A 417 1.21 11.73 14.98
C GLY A 417 1.46 12.46 13.66
N TYR A 418 2.49 13.30 13.64
CA TYR A 418 2.91 14.04 12.43
C TYR A 418 3.90 13.27 11.55
N SER A 419 3.86 11.94 11.61
CA SER A 419 4.74 11.10 10.78
C SER A 419 4.27 11.00 9.32
N ALA A 420 5.11 10.40 8.48
CA ALA A 420 4.83 10.19 7.05
C ALA A 420 3.76 9.10 6.77
N GLU A 421 3.16 8.48 7.78
CA GLU A 421 2.20 7.39 7.60
C GLU A 421 1.02 7.82 6.74
N SER A 422 0.39 8.95 7.07
CA SER A 422 -0.80 9.45 6.37
C SER A 422 -0.52 9.82 4.90
N THR A 423 0.63 10.41 4.61
CA THR A 423 1.06 10.76 3.25
C THR A 423 1.45 9.51 2.43
N GLN A 424 2.07 8.51 3.07
CA GLN A 424 2.32 7.21 2.46
C GLN A 424 1.00 6.49 2.13
N GLN A 425 0.01 6.55 3.01
CA GLN A 425 -1.32 5.98 2.79
C GLN A 425 -2.04 6.70 1.64
N LEU A 426 -1.96 8.03 1.57
CA LEU A 426 -2.50 8.80 0.44
C LEU A 426 -1.87 8.38 -0.90
N ALA A 427 -0.57 8.13 -0.94
CA ALA A 427 0.09 7.63 -2.16
C ALA A 427 -0.45 6.26 -2.58
N MET A 428 -0.77 5.38 -1.62
CA MET A 428 -1.44 4.10 -1.90
C MET A 428 -2.84 4.32 -2.46
N ALA A 429 -3.67 5.15 -1.83
CA ALA A 429 -5.02 5.47 -2.28
C ALA A 429 -5.00 6.05 -3.72
N ARG A 430 -4.05 6.92 -4.04
CA ARG A 430 -3.83 7.45 -5.39
C ARG A 430 -3.51 6.35 -6.40
N LEU A 431 -2.63 5.41 -6.04
CA LEU A 431 -2.31 4.29 -6.92
C LEU A 431 -3.50 3.35 -7.11
N ARG A 432 -4.33 3.12 -6.07
CA ARG A 432 -5.58 2.34 -6.19
C ARG A 432 -6.60 3.01 -7.10
N ALA A 433 -6.73 4.34 -7.03
CA ALA A 433 -7.58 5.09 -7.95
C ALA A 433 -7.17 4.82 -9.42
N VAL A 434 -5.87 4.86 -9.71
CA VAL A 434 -5.31 4.55 -11.05
C VAL A 434 -5.53 3.08 -11.42
N GLU A 435 -5.16 2.16 -10.54
CA GLU A 435 -5.24 0.72 -10.76
C GLU A 435 -6.65 0.28 -11.13
N LEU A 436 -7.64 0.78 -10.40
CA LEU A 436 -9.02 0.32 -10.50
C LEU A 436 -9.91 1.27 -11.31
N GLY A 437 -9.38 2.44 -11.71
CA GLY A 437 -10.12 3.43 -12.50
C GLY A 437 -11.31 4.01 -11.75
N ARG A 438 -11.19 4.23 -10.43
CA ARG A 438 -12.26 4.73 -9.56
C ARG A 438 -11.86 6.07 -8.94
N ALA A 439 -12.81 7.02 -8.89
CA ALA A 439 -12.67 8.16 -7.99
C ALA A 439 -12.61 7.63 -6.55
N THR A 440 -11.71 8.20 -5.76
CA THR A 440 -11.44 7.73 -4.39
C THR A 440 -11.48 8.92 -3.44
N VAL A 441 -12.14 8.76 -2.31
CA VAL A 441 -12.05 9.71 -1.19
C VAL A 441 -11.31 9.01 -0.06
N GLN A 442 -10.16 9.54 0.32
CA GLN A 442 -9.56 9.21 1.61
C GLN A 442 -10.11 10.19 2.64
N VAL A 443 -10.72 9.70 3.70
CA VAL A 443 -11.23 10.51 4.80
C VAL A 443 -10.57 10.07 6.09
N SER A 444 -9.90 11.01 6.77
CA SER A 444 -9.11 10.76 7.98
C SER A 444 -9.64 11.56 9.16
N THR A 445 -9.42 11.05 10.37
CA THR A 445 -9.72 11.79 11.61
C THR A 445 -8.78 12.98 11.76
N VAL A 446 -7.47 12.81 11.55
CA VAL A 446 -6.42 13.82 11.73
C VAL A 446 -5.38 13.84 10.61
N GLY A 447 -5.32 12.79 9.82
CA GLY A 447 -4.38 12.65 8.71
C GLY A 447 -4.81 13.50 7.51
N VAL A 448 -4.20 13.22 6.36
CA VAL A 448 -4.58 13.88 5.10
C VAL A 448 -5.87 13.27 4.57
N SER A 449 -6.96 14.02 4.57
CA SER A 449 -8.14 13.68 3.78
C SER A 449 -7.99 14.22 2.36
N ALA A 450 -8.46 13.48 1.36
CA ALA A 450 -8.28 13.88 -0.03
C ALA A 450 -9.37 13.35 -0.96
N VAL A 451 -9.68 14.13 -1.98
CA VAL A 451 -10.49 13.73 -3.14
C VAL A 451 -9.55 13.41 -4.31
N ILE A 452 -9.60 12.18 -4.79
CA ILE A 452 -8.68 11.64 -5.79
C ILE A 452 -9.46 11.24 -7.04
N ALA A 453 -9.06 11.79 -8.18
CA ALA A 453 -9.64 11.43 -9.48
C ALA A 453 -9.21 10.01 -9.91
N PRO A 454 -9.94 9.36 -10.86
CA PRO A 454 -9.60 8.01 -11.35
C PRO A 454 -8.20 7.86 -11.97
N ASN A 455 -7.53 8.97 -12.28
CA ASN A 455 -6.15 9.02 -12.78
C ASN A 455 -5.11 9.25 -11.68
N GLY A 456 -5.51 9.22 -10.40
CA GLY A 456 -4.61 9.42 -9.25
C GLY A 456 -4.31 10.89 -8.91
N THR A 457 -4.87 11.86 -9.65
CA THR A 457 -4.70 13.28 -9.35
C THR A 457 -5.49 13.65 -8.10
N VAL A 458 -4.84 14.33 -7.15
CA VAL A 458 -5.49 14.89 -5.98
C VAL A 458 -6.18 16.21 -6.38
N ALA A 459 -7.50 16.24 -6.27
CA ALA A 459 -8.30 17.41 -6.59
C ALA A 459 -8.45 18.36 -5.39
N GLN A 460 -8.56 17.80 -4.20
CA GLN A 460 -8.65 18.51 -2.92
C GLN A 460 -7.92 17.70 -1.84
N GLN A 461 -7.32 18.38 -0.89
CA GLN A 461 -6.72 17.72 0.30
C GLN A 461 -6.76 18.66 1.50
N THR A 462 -6.74 18.07 2.69
CA THR A 462 -6.66 18.77 3.98
C THR A 462 -5.23 18.81 4.50
N GLU A 463 -5.02 19.57 5.57
CA GLU A 463 -3.80 19.53 6.38
C GLU A 463 -3.95 18.54 7.55
N LEU A 464 -2.82 18.10 8.11
CA LEU A 464 -2.79 17.24 9.30
C LEU A 464 -3.33 18.00 10.52
N PHE A 465 -4.01 17.30 11.41
CA PHE A 465 -4.50 17.81 12.71
C PHE A 465 -5.29 19.11 12.61
N THR A 466 -6.08 19.27 11.55
CA THR A 466 -6.95 20.42 11.31
C THR A 466 -8.38 19.96 11.07
N PRO A 467 -9.41 20.54 11.70
CA PRO A 467 -10.79 20.29 11.30
C PRO A 467 -11.02 20.79 9.87
N ALA A 468 -11.60 19.96 9.01
CA ALA A 468 -11.83 20.35 7.63
C ALA A 468 -13.00 19.57 7.00
N GLN A 469 -13.62 20.15 5.98
CA GLN A 469 -14.68 19.55 5.18
C GLN A 469 -14.32 19.66 3.71
N LEU A 470 -14.48 18.55 2.98
CA LEU A 470 -14.32 18.49 1.54
C LEU A 470 -15.68 18.23 0.89
N VAL A 471 -16.03 19.00 -0.14
CA VAL A 471 -17.25 18.77 -0.94
C VAL A 471 -16.84 18.48 -2.37
N ALA A 472 -17.31 17.36 -2.93
CA ALA A 472 -16.92 16.94 -4.26
C ALA A 472 -18.03 16.20 -5.01
N ARG A 473 -17.91 16.19 -6.35
CA ARG A 473 -18.69 15.34 -7.24
C ARG A 473 -17.79 14.29 -7.86
N LEU A 474 -18.01 13.03 -7.47
CA LEU A 474 -17.18 11.91 -7.89
C LEU A 474 -17.76 11.26 -9.15
N PRO A 475 -16.99 11.08 -10.24
CA PRO A 475 -17.46 10.35 -11.40
C PRO A 475 -17.73 8.88 -11.06
N LEU A 476 -18.95 8.42 -11.29
CA LEU A 476 -19.35 7.02 -11.12
C LEU A 476 -18.89 6.20 -12.32
N ARG A 477 -18.21 5.09 -12.05
CA ARG A 477 -17.62 4.24 -13.09
C ARG A 477 -17.84 2.76 -12.76
N GLN A 478 -18.21 1.99 -13.78
CA GLN A 478 -18.46 0.55 -13.67
C GLN A 478 -17.46 -0.29 -14.47
N SER A 479 -16.83 0.31 -15.51
CA SER A 479 -15.87 -0.40 -16.35
C SER A 479 -14.68 -0.91 -15.56
N LEU A 480 -14.30 -2.17 -15.75
CA LEU A 480 -13.14 -2.78 -15.11
C LEU A 480 -11.87 -2.49 -15.91
N THR A 481 -10.81 -2.06 -15.22
CA THR A 481 -9.47 -1.94 -15.79
C THR A 481 -8.88 -3.32 -16.13
N PRO A 482 -7.85 -3.39 -16.99
CA PRO A 482 -7.12 -4.64 -17.19
C PRO A 482 -6.60 -5.24 -15.88
N ALA A 483 -6.06 -4.43 -14.96
CA ALA A 483 -5.59 -4.88 -13.66
C ALA A 483 -6.69 -5.53 -12.82
N ALA A 484 -7.87 -4.90 -12.77
CA ALA A 484 -9.02 -5.46 -12.05
C ALA A 484 -9.49 -6.80 -12.64
N ARG A 485 -9.46 -6.95 -13.98
CA ARG A 485 -9.84 -8.19 -14.68
C ARG A 485 -8.84 -9.32 -14.47
N LEU A 486 -7.53 -9.02 -14.51
CA LEU A 486 -6.47 -10.02 -14.33
C LEU A 486 -6.48 -10.64 -12.93
N GLY A 487 -6.89 -9.88 -11.92
CA GLY A 487 -6.94 -10.38 -10.55
C GLY A 487 -5.56 -10.75 -9.99
N ALA A 488 -5.49 -11.86 -9.24
CA ALA A 488 -4.25 -12.35 -8.62
C ALA A 488 -3.41 -13.27 -9.52
N TRP A 489 -3.87 -13.64 -10.72
CA TRP A 489 -3.16 -14.57 -11.58
C TRP A 489 -1.73 -14.18 -11.93
N PRO A 490 -1.41 -12.89 -12.24
CA PRO A 490 -0.05 -12.48 -12.55
C PRO A 490 0.93 -12.74 -11.40
N SER A 491 0.53 -12.48 -10.16
CA SER A 491 1.36 -12.72 -8.97
C SER A 491 1.67 -14.21 -8.79
N GLY A 492 0.69 -15.10 -9.00
CA GLY A 492 0.89 -16.54 -8.97
C GLY A 492 1.88 -17.03 -10.04
N ILE A 493 1.76 -16.52 -11.27
CA ILE A 493 2.69 -16.84 -12.36
C ILE A 493 4.10 -16.38 -12.05
N VAL A 494 4.26 -15.15 -11.56
CA VAL A 494 5.57 -14.59 -11.19
C VAL A 494 6.21 -15.40 -10.06
N GLY A 495 5.45 -15.81 -9.04
CA GLY A 495 5.93 -16.69 -7.98
C GLY A 495 6.43 -18.04 -8.50
N ALA A 496 5.66 -18.68 -9.38
CA ALA A 496 6.04 -19.95 -10.01
C ALA A 496 7.32 -19.79 -10.86
N LEU A 497 7.40 -18.73 -11.66
CA LEU A 497 8.60 -18.44 -12.47
C LEU A 497 9.84 -18.22 -11.60
N ALA A 498 9.71 -17.50 -10.48
CA ALA A 498 10.82 -17.27 -9.54
C ALA A 498 11.36 -18.59 -8.97
N LEU A 499 10.47 -19.50 -8.59
CA LEU A 499 10.85 -20.83 -8.10
C LEU A 499 11.57 -21.64 -9.18
N VAL A 500 11.02 -21.68 -10.41
CA VAL A 500 11.62 -22.40 -11.54
C VAL A 500 13.00 -21.83 -11.88
N MET A 501 13.14 -20.52 -11.97
CA MET A 501 14.43 -19.85 -12.27
C MET A 501 15.49 -20.16 -11.22
N THR A 502 15.11 -20.12 -9.93
CA THR A 502 16.00 -20.43 -8.80
C THR A 502 16.44 -21.90 -8.82
N ALA A 503 15.49 -22.82 -9.04
CA ALA A 503 15.76 -24.25 -9.12
C ALA A 503 16.65 -24.59 -10.34
N ALA A 504 16.37 -24.02 -11.52
CA ALA A 504 17.17 -24.23 -12.72
C ALA A 504 18.62 -23.75 -12.55
N GLY A 505 18.82 -22.59 -11.95
CA GLY A 505 20.16 -22.07 -11.65
C GLY A 505 20.96 -22.98 -10.70
N THR A 506 20.33 -23.52 -9.65
CA THR A 506 20.97 -24.44 -8.71
C THR A 506 21.31 -25.80 -9.37
N ALA A 507 20.42 -26.33 -10.21
CA ALA A 507 20.65 -27.57 -10.94
C ALA A 507 21.79 -27.44 -11.96
N GLY A 508 21.86 -26.32 -12.69
CA GLY A 508 22.94 -26.01 -13.64
C GLY A 508 24.31 -26.00 -12.95
N ALA A 509 24.43 -25.32 -11.79
CA ALA A 509 25.67 -25.27 -11.02
C ALA A 509 26.13 -26.64 -10.52
N ARG A 510 25.21 -27.53 -10.16
CA ARG A 510 25.54 -28.91 -9.74
C ARG A 510 26.08 -29.76 -10.90
N ARG A 511 25.54 -29.60 -12.11
CA ARG A 511 26.01 -30.32 -13.30
C ARG A 511 27.45 -29.94 -13.68
N VAL A 512 27.77 -28.64 -13.69
CA VAL A 512 29.13 -28.15 -13.95
C VAL A 512 30.11 -28.71 -12.92
N ARG A 513 29.81 -28.65 -11.64
CA ARG A 513 30.68 -29.22 -10.58
C ARG A 513 30.87 -30.73 -10.66
N ARG A 514 29.90 -31.49 -11.22
CA ARG A 514 30.05 -32.93 -11.43
C ARG A 514 30.93 -33.24 -12.64
N ALA A 515 30.83 -32.43 -13.69
CA ALA A 515 31.68 -32.58 -14.89
C ALA A 515 33.15 -32.26 -14.61
N ASP A 516 33.43 -31.34 -13.66
CA ASP A 516 34.79 -30.94 -13.27
C ASP A 516 35.42 -31.87 -12.20
N ARG A 517 34.74 -32.90 -11.75
CA ARG A 517 35.36 -33.90 -10.86
C ARG A 517 36.16 -34.89 -11.70
N PRO A 518 37.47 -35.10 -11.42
CA PRO A 518 38.24 -36.13 -12.06
C PRO A 518 37.58 -37.49 -11.83
N ASP A 519 37.57 -38.31 -12.87
CA ASP A 519 37.02 -39.65 -12.82
C ASP A 519 37.79 -40.45 -11.73
N PRO A 520 37.11 -40.96 -10.70
CA PRO A 520 37.84 -41.74 -9.65
C PRO A 520 38.44 -43.05 -10.18
N ALA A 521 38.29 -43.34 -11.48
CA ALA A 521 38.82 -44.53 -12.13
C ALA A 521 39.95 -44.26 -13.12
N ALA A 522 40.49 -42.99 -13.18
CA ALA A 522 41.63 -42.66 -14.02
C ALA A 522 42.97 -42.70 -13.23
#